data_8228651549a6c0231d5c964a0e6310a6
#
_entry.id   8228651549a6c0231d5c964a0e6310a6
#
_cell.length_a   1.000
_cell.length_b   1.000
_cell.length_c   1.000
_cell.angle_alpha   90.00
_cell.angle_beta   90.00
_cell.angle_gamma   90.00
#
_symmetry.space_group_name_H-M   'P 1'
#
loop_
_entity.id
_entity.type
_entity.pdbx_description
1 polymer ?
#
loop_
_entity_poly.entity_id
_entity_poly.type
_entity_poly.pdbx_seq_one_letter_code
_entity_poly.pdbx_strand_id
1 'polypeptide(L)'
;MPREMTYAYKQDHPFEKRAAEAARIREKYPDRIPVICEKEPRSDIAPVDKRKYLIPIDLTVGQFVYVIRKRISIPPEKAIFIFVNNTLPPTAALMSTVYEQHKDEDGFMYMMYSGENTFGRPALIDVLDVLRSATDADFAEARRVVA
;
A
#
# COMPACT_ATOMS: atom_id res chain seq x y z
N MET A 1 -2.63 4.02 22.75
CA MET A 1 -3.80 3.90 21.87
C MET A 1 -3.39 4.09 20.43
N PRO A 2 -3.68 3.14 19.57
CA PRO A 2 -3.45 3.38 18.15
C PRO A 2 -4.30 4.54 17.70
N ARG A 3 -3.72 5.41 16.89
CA ARG A 3 -4.44 6.54 16.36
C ARG A 3 -5.37 6.06 15.25
N GLU A 4 -6.59 6.52 15.28
CA GLU A 4 -7.53 6.23 14.21
C GLU A 4 -7.04 6.88 12.92
N MET A 5 -6.93 6.08 11.88
CA MET A 5 -6.52 6.58 10.58
C MET A 5 -7.75 6.93 9.74
N THR A 6 -7.80 8.19 9.29
CA THR A 6 -8.88 8.67 8.46
C THR A 6 -8.39 8.80 7.03
N TYR A 7 -9.12 8.21 6.09
CA TYR A 7 -8.74 8.21 4.68
C TYR A 7 -9.60 9.21 3.92
N ALA A 8 -8.93 10.09 3.16
CA ALA A 8 -9.62 11.08 2.34
C ALA A 8 -10.55 10.43 1.34
N TYR A 9 -10.18 9.27 0.81
CA TYR A 9 -11.03 8.55 -0.13
C TYR A 9 -12.39 8.23 0.46
N LYS A 10 -12.43 7.84 1.73
CA LYS A 10 -13.70 7.54 2.41
C LYS A 10 -14.54 8.79 2.63
N GLN A 11 -13.89 9.94 2.82
CA GLN A 11 -14.59 11.21 2.98
C GLN A 11 -15.13 11.72 1.66
N ASP A 12 -14.42 11.48 0.58
CA ASP A 12 -14.79 11.96 -0.75
C ASP A 12 -15.87 11.13 -1.42
N HIS A 13 -16.04 9.87 -0.98
CA HIS A 13 -16.96 8.91 -1.62
C HIS A 13 -17.80 8.21 -0.57
N PRO A 14 -19.14 8.18 -0.73
CA PRO A 14 -20.00 7.46 0.22
C PRO A 14 -19.80 5.96 0.12
N PHE A 15 -20.14 5.26 1.21
CA PHE A 15 -19.92 3.82 1.31
C PHE A 15 -20.53 3.04 0.13
N GLU A 16 -21.75 3.39 -0.27
CA GLU A 16 -22.44 2.66 -1.33
C GLU A 16 -21.68 2.72 -2.65
N LYS A 17 -21.08 3.86 -2.96
CA LYS A 17 -20.28 4.01 -4.18
C LYS A 17 -18.98 3.25 -4.10
N ARG A 18 -18.32 3.29 -2.93
CA ARG A 18 -17.07 2.56 -2.73
C ARG A 18 -17.30 1.06 -2.82
N ALA A 19 -18.35 0.56 -2.16
CA ALA A 19 -18.68 -0.86 -2.17
C ALA A 19 -19.03 -1.35 -3.58
N ALA A 20 -19.80 -0.56 -4.31
CA ALA A 20 -20.17 -0.92 -5.69
C ALA A 20 -18.95 -0.97 -6.60
N GLU A 21 -18.03 -0.03 -6.44
CA GLU A 21 -16.82 0.00 -7.26
C GLU A 21 -15.90 -1.17 -6.93
N ALA A 22 -15.69 -1.48 -5.65
CA ALA A 22 -14.84 -2.60 -5.26
C ALA A 22 -15.43 -3.93 -5.75
N ALA A 23 -16.75 -4.11 -5.64
CA ALA A 23 -17.41 -5.31 -6.12
C ALA A 23 -17.24 -5.47 -7.62
N ARG A 24 -17.40 -4.38 -8.36
CA ARG A 24 -17.23 -4.39 -9.82
C ARG A 24 -15.80 -4.75 -10.20
N ILE A 25 -14.82 -4.20 -9.49
CA ILE A 25 -13.40 -4.49 -9.72
C ILE A 25 -13.11 -5.97 -9.45
N ARG A 26 -13.61 -6.50 -8.33
CA ARG A 26 -13.37 -7.91 -7.98
C ARG A 26 -14.01 -8.85 -8.98
N GLU A 27 -15.16 -8.49 -9.51
CA GLU A 27 -15.83 -9.31 -10.52
C GLU A 27 -15.10 -9.24 -11.86
N LYS A 28 -14.72 -8.04 -12.29
CA LYS A 28 -14.09 -7.85 -13.59
C LYS A 28 -12.63 -8.29 -13.60
N TYR A 29 -11.92 -8.14 -12.49
CA TYR A 29 -10.49 -8.46 -12.38
C TYR A 29 -10.26 -9.37 -11.17
N PRO A 30 -10.64 -10.65 -11.26
CA PRO A 30 -10.51 -11.55 -10.10
C PRO A 30 -9.08 -11.81 -9.67
N ASP A 31 -8.10 -11.52 -10.54
CA ASP A 31 -6.67 -11.65 -10.24
C ASP A 31 -6.06 -10.35 -9.72
N ARG A 32 -6.88 -9.38 -9.39
CA ARG A 32 -6.42 -8.07 -8.89
C ARG A 32 -7.07 -7.74 -7.56
N ILE A 33 -6.36 -6.93 -6.77
CA ILE A 33 -6.82 -6.45 -5.47
C ILE A 33 -7.00 -4.94 -5.55
N PRO A 34 -8.17 -4.41 -5.16
CA PRO A 34 -8.37 -2.97 -5.11
C PRO A 34 -7.76 -2.39 -3.83
N VAL A 35 -6.80 -1.50 -3.98
CA VAL A 35 -6.07 -0.90 -2.87
C VAL A 35 -6.17 0.62 -2.95
N ILE A 36 -6.43 1.24 -1.81
CA ILE A 36 -6.32 2.69 -1.65
C ILE A 36 -5.07 2.93 -0.81
N CYS A 37 -4.12 3.69 -1.35
CA CYS A 37 -2.89 4.01 -0.64
C CYS A 37 -2.74 5.52 -0.59
N GLU A 38 -2.72 6.08 0.62
CA GLU A 38 -2.64 7.52 0.85
C GLU A 38 -1.45 7.85 1.74
N LYS A 39 -0.96 9.09 1.62
CA LYS A 39 0.10 9.57 2.48
C LYS A 39 -0.46 9.79 3.90
N GLU A 40 0.30 9.38 4.91
CA GLU A 40 -0.02 9.70 6.29
C GLU A 40 0.01 11.24 6.43
N PRO A 41 -1.08 11.87 6.94
CA PRO A 41 -1.19 13.33 6.88
C PRO A 41 -0.08 14.10 7.58
N ARG A 42 0.52 13.53 8.62
CA ARG A 42 1.59 14.20 9.39
C ARG A 42 2.96 14.04 8.78
N SER A 43 3.12 13.13 7.84
CA SER A 43 4.42 12.91 7.20
C SER A 43 4.69 14.01 6.20
N ASP A 44 5.95 14.43 6.11
CA ASP A 44 6.41 15.39 5.12
C ASP A 44 6.92 14.71 3.85
N ILE A 45 6.77 13.39 3.76
CA ILE A 45 7.14 12.66 2.56
C ILE A 45 6.31 13.15 1.37
N ALA A 46 6.88 13.03 0.16
CA ALA A 46 6.22 13.53 -1.04
C ALA A 46 4.84 12.88 -1.23
N PRO A 47 3.83 13.65 -1.65
CA PRO A 47 2.52 13.08 -1.93
C PRO A 47 2.54 12.24 -3.20
N VAL A 48 1.63 11.26 -3.27
CA VAL A 48 1.45 10.45 -4.46
C VAL A 48 0.34 11.05 -5.31
N ASP A 49 0.50 10.99 -6.63
CA ASP A 49 -0.47 11.53 -7.57
C ASP A 49 -1.67 10.62 -7.80
N LYS A 50 -1.57 9.35 -7.37
CA LYS A 50 -2.59 8.34 -7.57
C LYS A 50 -2.77 7.57 -6.27
N ARG A 51 -4.01 7.46 -5.81
CA ARG A 51 -4.29 6.73 -4.56
C ARG A 51 -4.95 5.37 -4.78
N LYS A 52 -5.56 5.12 -5.93
CA LYS A 52 -6.27 3.86 -6.21
C LYS A 52 -5.42 2.98 -7.11
N TYR A 53 -5.22 1.72 -6.68
CA TYR A 53 -4.37 0.75 -7.37
C TYR A 53 -5.09 -0.58 -7.54
N LEU A 54 -4.87 -1.20 -8.70
CA LEU A 54 -5.31 -2.58 -8.95
C LEU A 54 -4.05 -3.45 -8.93
N ILE A 55 -3.87 -4.19 -7.86
CA ILE A 55 -2.62 -4.89 -7.57
C ILE A 55 -2.76 -6.38 -7.87
N PRO A 56 -1.84 -6.99 -8.64
CA PRO A 56 -1.89 -8.44 -8.86
C PRO A 56 -1.84 -9.21 -7.53
N ILE A 57 -2.59 -10.30 -7.47
CA ILE A 57 -2.73 -11.08 -6.24
C ILE A 57 -1.42 -11.70 -5.77
N ASP A 58 -0.46 -11.91 -6.68
CA ASP A 58 0.83 -12.52 -6.36
C ASP A 58 1.95 -11.50 -6.11
N LEU A 59 1.63 -10.21 -6.09
CA LEU A 59 2.61 -9.18 -5.74
C LEU A 59 2.88 -9.22 -4.24
N THR A 60 4.15 -9.10 -3.84
CA THR A 60 4.48 -9.02 -2.41
C THR A 60 4.33 -7.59 -1.90
N VAL A 61 4.25 -7.47 -0.57
CA VAL A 61 4.22 -6.15 0.08
C VAL A 61 5.46 -5.34 -0.29
N GLY A 62 6.64 -5.98 -0.30
CA GLY A 62 7.88 -5.30 -0.68
C GLY A 62 7.85 -4.75 -2.10
N GLN A 63 7.27 -5.50 -3.02
CA GLN A 63 7.11 -5.02 -4.40
C GLN A 63 6.14 -3.84 -4.46
N PHE A 64 5.09 -3.86 -3.66
CA PHE A 64 4.17 -2.73 -3.61
C PHE A 64 4.83 -1.48 -3.03
N VAL A 65 5.67 -1.65 -1.99
CA VAL A 65 6.46 -0.54 -1.44
C VAL A 65 7.31 0.08 -2.54
N TYR A 66 7.93 -0.76 -3.38
CA TYR A 66 8.72 -0.26 -4.51
C TYR A 66 7.87 0.53 -5.49
N VAL A 67 6.66 0.05 -5.78
CA VAL A 67 5.73 0.77 -6.67
C VAL A 67 5.47 2.19 -6.14
N ILE A 68 5.16 2.30 -4.85
CA ILE A 68 4.90 3.61 -4.25
C ILE A 68 6.15 4.48 -4.26
N ARG A 69 7.31 3.90 -3.93
CA ARG A 69 8.58 4.63 -3.95
C ARG A 69 8.85 5.26 -5.31
N LYS A 70 8.59 4.50 -6.37
CA LYS A 70 8.82 5.00 -7.73
C LYS A 70 7.84 6.11 -8.10
N ARG A 71 6.60 6.01 -7.64
CA ARG A 71 5.60 7.01 -7.97
C ARG A 71 5.87 8.35 -7.28
N ILE A 72 6.42 8.34 -6.07
CA ILE A 72 6.72 9.58 -5.36
C ILE A 72 8.14 10.09 -5.62
N SER A 73 8.97 9.32 -6.33
CA SER A 73 10.30 9.73 -6.79
C SER A 73 11.21 10.21 -5.66
N ILE A 74 11.21 9.52 -4.53
CA ILE A 74 12.09 9.86 -3.42
C ILE A 74 13.48 9.25 -3.60
N PRO A 75 14.53 9.85 -2.99
CA PRO A 75 15.87 9.29 -3.07
C PRO A 75 15.94 7.90 -2.47
N PRO A 76 16.85 7.03 -2.96
CA PRO A 76 16.94 5.66 -2.45
C PRO A 76 17.24 5.56 -0.97
N GLU A 77 17.93 6.54 -0.40
CA GLU A 77 18.30 6.57 1.02
C GLU A 77 17.14 6.98 1.93
N LYS A 78 16.07 7.52 1.37
CA LYS A 78 14.89 7.90 2.16
C LYS A 78 14.10 6.66 2.53
N ALA A 79 13.74 6.55 3.79
CA ALA A 79 12.88 5.47 4.26
C ALA A 79 11.43 5.69 3.83
N ILE A 80 10.73 4.60 3.62
CA ILE A 80 9.28 4.62 3.41
C ILE A 80 8.67 3.44 4.15
N PHE A 81 7.57 3.68 4.83
CA PHE A 81 6.84 2.67 5.60
C PHE A 81 5.40 2.65 5.13
N ILE A 82 4.84 1.46 4.91
CA ILE A 82 3.45 1.31 4.50
C ILE A 82 2.71 0.54 5.57
N PHE A 83 1.62 1.11 6.06
CA PHE A 83 0.82 0.57 7.15
C PHE A 83 -0.54 0.11 6.65
N VAL A 84 -1.06 -0.95 7.24
CA VAL A 84 -2.44 -1.39 7.06
C VAL A 84 -3.02 -1.65 8.44
N ASN A 85 -4.15 -1.03 8.76
CA ASN A 85 -4.79 -1.14 10.07
C ASN A 85 -3.81 -0.94 11.23
N ASN A 86 -2.97 0.11 11.12
CA ASN A 86 -1.98 0.49 12.14
C ASN A 86 -0.90 -0.55 12.37
N THR A 87 -0.66 -1.45 11.41
CA THR A 87 0.42 -2.43 11.49
C THR A 87 1.30 -2.35 10.26
N LEU A 88 2.55 -2.84 10.40
CA LEU A 88 3.47 -2.98 9.28
C LEU A 88 3.36 -4.42 8.76
N PRO A 89 2.77 -4.65 7.59
CA PRO A 89 2.71 -6.01 7.07
C PRO A 89 4.10 -6.51 6.69
N PRO A 90 4.35 -7.83 6.80
CA PRO A 90 5.65 -8.39 6.41
C PRO A 90 5.93 -8.15 4.92
N THR A 91 7.16 -7.77 4.61
CA THR A 91 7.53 -7.46 3.22
C THR A 91 7.45 -8.66 2.29
N ALA A 92 7.64 -9.87 2.83
CA ALA A 92 7.58 -11.10 2.04
C ALA A 92 6.15 -11.61 1.85
N ALA A 93 5.18 -11.06 2.57
CA ALA A 93 3.78 -11.49 2.44
C ALA A 93 3.22 -11.10 1.09
N LEU A 94 2.33 -11.94 0.57
CA LEU A 94 1.60 -11.61 -0.65
C LEU A 94 0.52 -10.58 -0.35
N MET A 95 0.32 -9.66 -1.27
CA MET A 95 -0.74 -8.67 -1.11
C MET A 95 -2.11 -9.32 -0.99
N SER A 96 -2.32 -10.47 -1.65
CA SER A 96 -3.58 -11.21 -1.50
C SER A 96 -3.82 -11.68 -0.07
N THR A 97 -2.76 -12.13 0.60
CA THR A 97 -2.86 -12.57 2.00
C THR A 97 -3.20 -11.38 2.91
N VAL A 98 -2.50 -10.26 2.70
CA VAL A 98 -2.77 -9.04 3.48
C VAL A 98 -4.19 -8.55 3.24
N TYR A 99 -4.65 -8.60 1.99
CA TYR A 99 -6.01 -8.19 1.63
C TYR A 99 -7.06 -9.02 2.39
N GLU A 100 -6.90 -10.34 2.42
CA GLU A 100 -7.87 -11.21 3.11
C GLU A 100 -7.95 -10.91 4.60
N GLN A 101 -6.83 -10.49 5.20
CA GLN A 101 -6.78 -10.19 6.62
C GLN A 101 -7.26 -8.77 6.96
N HIS A 102 -7.13 -7.81 6.02
CA HIS A 102 -7.29 -6.39 6.33
C HIS A 102 -8.24 -5.64 5.41
N LYS A 103 -8.94 -6.32 4.52
CA LYS A 103 -9.89 -5.63 3.63
C LYS A 103 -10.97 -4.91 4.44
N ASP A 104 -11.37 -3.76 3.94
CA ASP A 104 -12.42 -2.97 4.55
C ASP A 104 -13.80 -3.55 4.21
N GLU A 105 -14.82 -3.10 4.92
CA GLU A 105 -16.20 -3.50 4.67
C GLU A 105 -16.64 -3.14 3.24
N ASP A 106 -16.08 -2.08 2.66
CA ASP A 106 -16.41 -1.67 1.30
C ASP A 106 -15.72 -2.51 0.22
N GLY A 107 -14.81 -3.40 0.61
CA GLY A 107 -14.11 -4.27 -0.32
C GLY A 107 -12.75 -3.77 -0.78
N PHE A 108 -12.42 -2.51 -0.49
CA PHE A 108 -11.06 -1.99 -0.71
C PHE A 108 -10.16 -2.35 0.46
N MET A 109 -8.86 -2.43 0.21
CA MET A 109 -7.88 -2.46 1.29
C MET A 109 -7.24 -1.08 1.39
N TYR A 110 -7.22 -0.50 2.58
CA TYR A 110 -6.71 0.84 2.82
C TYR A 110 -5.34 0.78 3.45
N MET A 111 -4.38 1.45 2.83
CA MET A 111 -2.99 1.51 3.31
C MET A 111 -2.55 2.97 3.38
N MET A 112 -1.64 3.27 4.30
CA MET A 112 -1.01 4.58 4.40
C MET A 112 0.49 4.44 4.31
N TYR A 113 1.15 5.37 3.62
CA TYR A 113 2.60 5.40 3.61
C TYR A 113 3.12 6.64 4.33
N SER A 114 4.30 6.51 4.90
CA SER A 114 4.93 7.57 5.69
C SER A 114 6.45 7.47 5.54
N GLY A 115 7.12 8.59 5.71
CA GLY A 115 8.58 8.61 5.81
C GLY A 115 9.09 8.30 7.20
N GLU A 116 8.18 8.08 8.15
CA GLU A 116 8.51 7.88 9.56
C GLU A 116 7.78 6.68 10.12
N ASN A 117 8.46 5.94 11.00
CA ASN A 117 7.82 4.85 11.71
C ASN A 117 7.08 5.40 12.91
N THR A 118 5.77 5.56 12.77
CA THR A 118 4.92 6.16 13.80
C THR A 118 4.63 5.24 14.98
N PHE A 119 5.13 3.99 14.93
CA PHE A 119 4.93 3.03 16.02
C PHE A 119 6.13 2.98 16.97
N GLY A 120 7.11 3.88 16.81
CA GLY A 120 8.25 3.95 17.70
C GLY A 120 9.21 2.76 17.60
N ARG A 121 9.04 1.91 16.61
CA ARG A 121 9.91 0.77 16.39
C ARG A 121 10.97 1.11 15.35
N PRO A 122 12.17 0.55 15.48
CA PRO A 122 13.17 0.72 14.43
C PRO A 122 12.79 -0.15 13.23
N ALA A 123 11.94 0.38 12.38
CA ALA A 123 11.54 -0.32 11.17
C ALA A 123 12.61 -0.24 10.08
N LEU A 124 13.79 0.27 10.43
CA LEU A 124 14.94 0.29 9.53
C LEU A 124 15.28 -1.12 9.04
N ILE A 125 15.09 -2.12 9.90
CA ILE A 125 15.31 -3.52 9.53
C ILE A 125 14.38 -3.92 8.39
N ASP A 126 13.10 -3.54 8.46
CA ASP A 126 12.13 -3.87 7.41
C ASP A 126 12.51 -3.22 6.09
N VAL A 127 12.94 -1.96 6.14
CA VAL A 127 13.39 -1.24 4.94
C VAL A 127 14.61 -1.93 4.34
N LEU A 128 15.57 -2.31 5.18
CA LEU A 128 16.76 -3.02 4.71
C LEU A 128 16.42 -4.38 4.12
N ASP A 129 15.45 -5.09 4.70
CA ASP A 129 15.01 -6.37 4.16
C ASP A 129 14.40 -6.21 2.78
N VAL A 130 13.59 -5.18 2.56
CA VAL A 130 13.03 -4.88 1.25
C VAL A 130 14.16 -4.68 0.23
N LEU A 131 15.14 -3.85 0.59
CA LEU A 131 16.25 -3.54 -0.31
C LEU A 131 17.13 -4.74 -0.58
N ARG A 132 17.30 -5.64 0.39
CA ARG A 132 18.15 -6.82 0.24
C ARG A 132 17.46 -7.94 -0.51
N SER A 133 16.16 -8.11 -0.33
CA SER A 133 15.43 -9.23 -0.90
C SER A 133 14.92 -8.95 -2.32
N ALA A 134 14.85 -7.69 -2.70
CA ALA A 134 14.34 -7.32 -4.02
C ALA A 134 15.40 -7.65 -5.10
N THR A 135 14.95 -8.29 -6.17
CA THR A 135 15.78 -8.58 -7.33
C THR A 135 15.39 -7.67 -8.48
N ASP A 136 16.20 -7.65 -9.53
CA ASP A 136 15.85 -6.89 -10.73
C ASP A 136 14.55 -7.39 -11.34
N ALA A 137 14.29 -8.69 -11.27
CA ALA A 137 13.04 -9.26 -11.75
C ALA A 137 11.84 -8.78 -10.93
N ASP A 138 12.01 -8.68 -9.61
CA ASP A 138 10.96 -8.16 -8.75
C ASP A 138 10.64 -6.71 -9.08
N PHE A 139 11.66 -5.91 -9.32
CA PHE A 139 11.49 -4.52 -9.69
C PHE A 139 10.81 -4.36 -11.05
N ALA A 140 11.15 -5.23 -12.00
CA ALA A 140 10.52 -5.22 -13.32
C ALA A 140 9.03 -5.56 -13.21
N GLU A 141 8.68 -6.54 -12.38
CA GLU A 141 7.29 -6.91 -12.15
C GLU A 141 6.51 -5.76 -11.50
N ALA A 142 7.13 -5.11 -10.51
CA ALA A 142 6.49 -3.98 -9.84
C ALA A 142 6.24 -2.83 -10.82
N ARG A 143 7.18 -2.58 -11.74
CA ARG A 143 7.00 -1.53 -12.75
C ARG A 143 5.82 -1.80 -13.67
N ARG A 144 5.58 -3.05 -14.03
CA ARG A 144 4.43 -3.40 -14.87
C ARG A 144 3.11 -3.08 -14.22
N VAL A 145 3.04 -3.13 -12.90
CA VAL A 145 1.84 -2.80 -12.14
C VAL A 145 1.54 -1.31 -12.21
N VAL A 146 2.57 -0.48 -12.30
CA VAL A 146 2.44 0.99 -12.29
C VAL A 146 2.05 1.52 -13.67
N ALA A 147 2.43 0.84 -14.72
CA ALA A 147 2.22 1.27 -16.11
C ALA A 147 0.76 1.43 -16.51
#